data_47f082d2f1bf06f504bcdaaf80f248ec
#
_entry.id   47f082d2f1bf06f504bcdaaf80f248ec
#
_cell.length_a   1.000
_cell.length_b   1.000
_cell.length_c   1.000
_cell.angle_alpha   90.00
_cell.angle_beta   90.00
_cell.angle_gamma   90.00
#
_symmetry.space_group_name_H-M   'P 1'
#
loop_
_entity.id
_entity.type
_entity.pdbx_description
1 polymer ?
#
loop_
_entity_poly.entity_id
_entity_poly.type
_entity_poly.pdbx_seq_one_letter_code
_entity_poly.pdbx_strand_id
1 'polypeptide(L)'
;MPVLARVIEAAGISTVLVTTVPDLAERIGVPRIVGAEFPFGHTLGHAGDGEEQTKVIRDALRVLRDARQPNTVEHLPYEWPDVERWKREWQPSERSPIVAFLIEQRRRSRAAE
;
A
#
# COMPACT_ATOMS: atom_id res chain seq x y z
N MET A 1 6.85 2.58 -2.87
CA MET A 1 6.82 3.44 -1.67
C MET A 1 7.76 3.00 -0.54
N PRO A 2 7.89 1.73 -0.15
CA PRO A 2 8.80 1.31 0.95
C PRO A 2 10.26 1.76 0.78
N VAL A 3 10.82 1.61 -0.41
CA VAL A 3 12.21 2.04 -0.70
C VAL A 3 12.36 3.56 -0.58
N LEU A 4 11.36 4.33 -1.04
CA LEU A 4 11.36 5.79 -0.92
C LEU A 4 11.34 6.24 0.54
N ALA A 5 10.54 5.61 1.40
CA ALA A 5 10.52 5.89 2.83
C ALA A 5 11.92 5.73 3.45
N ARG A 6 12.64 4.67 3.12
CA ARG A 6 14.01 4.46 3.60
C ARG A 6 14.99 5.54 3.12
N VAL A 7 14.88 5.97 1.88
CA VAL A 7 15.73 7.02 1.31
C VAL A 7 15.47 8.36 2.01
N ILE A 8 14.22 8.71 2.25
CA ILE A 8 13.83 9.92 2.96
C ILE A 8 14.32 9.89 4.42
N GLU A 9 14.17 8.77 5.09
CA GLU A 9 14.67 8.58 6.46
C GLU A 9 16.20 8.68 6.54
N ALA A 10 16.91 8.12 5.56
CA ALA A 10 18.36 8.26 5.47
C ALA A 10 18.82 9.73 5.29
N ALA A 11 17.96 10.57 4.73
CA ALA A 11 18.19 12.02 4.64
C ALA A 11 17.81 12.80 5.92
N GLY A 12 17.38 12.10 6.99
CA GLY A 12 17.06 12.70 8.29
C GLY A 12 15.62 13.18 8.42
N ILE A 13 14.71 12.78 7.53
CA ILE A 13 13.30 13.15 7.56
C ILE A 13 12.47 11.95 8.00
N SER A 14 11.74 12.08 9.10
CA SER A 14 10.89 11.00 9.60
C SER A 14 9.70 10.74 8.68
N THR A 15 9.42 9.46 8.44
CA THR A 15 8.30 9.01 7.60
C THR A 15 7.41 7.99 8.31
N VAL A 16 6.18 7.87 7.86
CA VAL A 16 5.29 6.75 8.18
C VAL A 16 4.66 6.25 6.88
N LEU A 17 4.66 4.94 6.68
CA LEU A 17 4.06 4.30 5.53
C LEU A 17 2.71 3.71 5.92
N VAL A 18 1.63 4.16 5.27
CA VAL A 18 0.33 3.52 5.34
C VAL A 18 0.22 2.51 4.19
N THR A 19 -0.12 1.27 4.49
CA THR A 19 -0.14 0.21 3.48
C THR A 19 -1.19 -0.85 3.78
N THR A 20 -1.71 -1.48 2.75
CA THR A 20 -2.58 -2.65 2.82
C THR A 20 -1.79 -3.98 2.87
N VAL A 21 -0.47 -3.92 2.74
CA VAL A 21 0.43 -5.09 2.79
C VAL A 21 1.61 -4.82 3.74
N PRO A 22 1.35 -4.69 5.05
CA PRO A 22 2.36 -4.31 6.03
C PRO A 22 3.54 -5.29 6.09
N ASP A 23 3.32 -6.59 5.93
CA ASP A 23 4.36 -7.62 5.95
C ASP A 23 5.44 -7.39 4.89
N LEU A 24 5.05 -6.93 3.69
CA LEU A 24 6.00 -6.61 2.64
C LEU A 24 6.85 -5.38 3.01
N ALA A 25 6.22 -4.35 3.58
CA ALA A 25 6.91 -3.15 4.02
C ALA A 25 7.91 -3.45 5.15
N GLU A 26 7.52 -4.32 6.08
CA GLU A 26 8.38 -4.78 7.18
C GLU A 26 9.62 -5.51 6.66
N ARG A 27 9.46 -6.45 5.73
CA ARG A 27 10.59 -7.18 5.09
C ARG A 27 11.56 -6.26 4.37
N ILE A 28 11.09 -5.15 3.82
CA ILE A 28 11.92 -4.13 3.17
C ILE A 28 12.62 -3.24 4.20
N GLY A 29 12.19 -3.25 5.46
CA GLY A 29 12.78 -2.49 6.56
C GLY A 29 12.34 -1.03 6.58
N VAL A 30 11.05 -0.77 6.36
CA VAL A 30 10.47 0.57 6.55
C VAL A 30 10.44 0.91 8.04
N PRO A 31 10.90 2.10 8.45
CA PRO A 31 11.02 2.43 9.88
C PRO A 31 9.70 2.49 10.64
N ARG A 32 8.62 2.98 10.02
CA ARG A 32 7.29 3.09 10.64
C ARG A 32 6.23 2.68 9.65
N ILE A 33 5.42 1.72 10.03
CA ILE A 33 4.40 1.10 9.17
C ILE A 33 3.06 1.15 9.87
N VAL A 34 2.05 1.59 9.16
CA VAL A 34 0.64 1.48 9.56
C VAL A 34 -0.06 0.58 8.56
N GLY A 35 -0.49 -0.59 9.02
CA GLY A 35 -1.23 -1.56 8.24
C GLY A 35 -2.74 -1.35 8.37
N ALA A 36 -3.42 -1.19 7.25
CA ALA A 36 -4.87 -1.19 7.17
C ALA A 36 -5.33 -2.38 6.32
N GLU A 37 -6.23 -3.22 6.84
CA GLU A 37 -6.75 -4.37 6.08
C GLU A 37 -7.84 -3.96 5.10
N PHE A 38 -7.49 -3.02 4.24
CA PHE A 38 -8.36 -2.49 3.19
C PHE A 38 -8.00 -3.10 1.84
N PRO A 39 -8.93 -3.13 0.87
CA PRO A 39 -8.64 -3.56 -0.49
C PRO A 39 -7.60 -2.66 -1.18
N PHE A 40 -6.92 -3.19 -2.17
CA PHE A 40 -6.03 -2.40 -3.02
C PHE A 40 -6.78 -1.21 -3.65
N GLY A 41 -6.15 -0.03 -3.60
CA GLY A 41 -6.74 1.21 -4.06
C GLY A 41 -7.51 1.98 -2.98
N HIS A 42 -7.73 1.39 -1.81
CA HIS A 42 -8.47 2.01 -0.70
C HIS A 42 -7.58 2.20 0.55
N THR A 43 -6.33 2.55 0.38
CA THR A 43 -5.33 2.61 1.47
C THR A 43 -5.76 3.49 2.65
N LEU A 44 -6.57 4.51 2.42
CA LEU A 44 -7.10 5.39 3.47
C LEU A 44 -8.58 5.13 3.81
N GLY A 45 -9.20 4.11 3.23
CA GLY A 45 -10.62 3.82 3.43
C GLY A 45 -11.49 4.06 2.19
N HIS A 46 -12.79 4.16 2.38
CA HIS A 46 -13.76 4.33 1.30
C HIS A 46 -13.58 5.66 0.55
N ALA A 47 -13.76 5.60 -0.76
CA ALA A 47 -13.74 6.80 -1.60
C ALA A 47 -14.88 7.75 -1.19
N GLY A 48 -14.53 9.03 -0.95
CA GLY A 48 -15.49 10.05 -0.52
C GLY A 48 -15.83 10.05 0.98
N ASP A 49 -15.38 9.07 1.75
CA ASP A 49 -15.55 9.05 3.21
C ASP A 49 -14.43 9.82 3.90
N GLY A 50 -14.62 11.14 4.03
CA GLY A 50 -13.64 12.02 4.65
C GLY A 50 -13.42 11.77 6.14
N GLU A 51 -14.41 11.23 6.86
CA GLU A 51 -14.26 10.87 8.27
C GLU A 51 -13.33 9.67 8.45
N GLU A 52 -13.59 8.59 7.70
CA GLU A 52 -12.76 7.39 7.73
C GLU A 52 -11.31 7.72 7.32
N GLN A 53 -11.14 8.44 6.22
CA GLN A 53 -9.82 8.86 5.73
C GLN A 53 -9.08 9.71 6.76
N THR A 54 -9.78 10.62 7.43
CA THR A 54 -9.19 11.46 8.49
C THR A 54 -8.76 10.62 9.70
N LYS A 55 -9.52 9.59 10.08
CA LYS A 55 -9.14 8.68 11.16
C LYS A 55 -7.86 7.94 10.83
N VAL A 56 -7.75 7.37 9.64
CA VAL A 56 -6.55 6.64 9.18
C VAL A 56 -5.33 7.56 9.17
N ILE A 57 -5.45 8.77 8.64
CA ILE A 57 -4.36 9.76 8.62
C ILE A 57 -3.94 10.15 10.04
N ARG A 58 -4.91 10.37 10.92
CA ARG A 58 -4.63 10.74 12.32
C ARG A 58 -3.88 9.65 13.06
N ASP A 59 -4.26 8.39 12.85
CA ASP A 59 -3.56 7.24 13.41
C ASP A 59 -2.14 7.10 12.84
N ALA A 60 -1.95 7.31 11.56
CA ALA A 60 -0.63 7.34 10.96
C ALA A 60 0.27 8.43 11.56
N LEU A 61 -0.25 9.64 11.74
CA LEU A 61 0.49 10.73 12.38
C LEU A 61 0.78 10.46 13.86
N ARG A 62 -0.12 9.75 14.56
CA ARG A 62 0.14 9.29 15.92
C ARG A 62 1.31 8.30 15.96
N VAL A 63 1.35 7.32 15.07
CA VAL A 63 2.47 6.37 14.96
C VAL A 63 3.77 7.11 14.63
N LEU A 64 3.74 8.06 13.71
CA LEU A 64 4.91 8.89 13.38
C LEU A 64 5.46 9.63 14.60
N ARG A 65 4.58 10.18 15.44
CA ARG A 65 4.95 10.93 16.66
C ARG A 65 5.48 10.01 17.77
N ASP A 66 4.82 8.87 17.97
CA ASP A 66 4.97 8.06 19.18
C ASP A 66 5.96 6.89 19.03
N ALA A 67 6.25 6.45 17.81
CA ALA A 67 7.19 5.36 17.56
C ALA A 67 8.59 5.68 18.06
N ARG A 68 9.13 4.82 18.94
CA ARG A 68 10.44 4.99 19.58
C ARG A 68 11.53 4.09 19.02
N GLN A 69 11.15 3.12 18.20
CA GLN A 69 12.07 2.15 17.63
C GLN A 69 11.84 2.01 16.12
N PRO A 70 12.88 1.69 15.33
CA PRO A 70 12.70 1.34 13.93
C PRO A 70 11.92 0.03 13.80
N ASN A 71 11.33 -0.19 12.63
CA ASN A 71 10.43 -1.31 12.34
C ASN A 71 9.19 -1.37 13.23
N THR A 72 8.68 -0.22 13.65
CA THR A 72 7.38 -0.14 14.33
C THR A 72 6.28 -0.46 13.31
N VAL A 73 5.54 -1.53 13.57
CA VAL A 73 4.36 -1.92 12.78
C VAL A 73 3.13 -1.82 13.66
N GLU A 74 2.15 -1.05 13.22
CA GLU A 74 0.84 -0.96 13.88
C GLU A 74 -0.26 -1.32 12.89
N HIS A 75 -1.09 -2.31 13.26
CA HIS A 75 -2.28 -2.68 12.51
C HIS A 75 -3.45 -1.87 13.02
N LEU A 76 -4.13 -1.17 12.11
CA LEU A 76 -5.32 -0.40 12.46
C LEU A 76 -6.51 -1.32 12.73
N PRO A 77 -7.37 -1.00 13.72
CA PRO A 77 -8.50 -1.84 14.09
C PRO A 77 -9.73 -1.62 13.18
N TYR A 78 -9.53 -1.13 11.97
CA TYR A 78 -10.63 -0.86 11.04
C TYR A 78 -10.89 -2.09 10.17
N GLU A 79 -12.16 -2.49 10.11
CA GLU A 79 -12.61 -3.61 9.31
C GLU A 79 -13.22 -3.12 7.99
N TRP A 80 -12.90 -3.83 6.90
CA TRP A 80 -13.55 -3.59 5.62
C TRP A 80 -14.69 -4.59 5.43
N PRO A 81 -15.91 -4.14 5.06
CA PRO A 81 -16.99 -5.06 4.75
C PRO A 81 -16.58 -6.03 3.63
N ASP A 82 -16.90 -7.31 3.79
CA ASP A 82 -16.62 -8.36 2.80
C ASP A 82 -15.15 -8.46 2.36
N VAL A 83 -14.19 -8.21 3.27
CA VAL A 83 -12.75 -8.24 2.96
C VAL A 83 -12.32 -9.53 2.26
N GLU A 84 -12.90 -10.68 2.63
CA GLU A 84 -12.59 -11.97 2.01
C GLU A 84 -13.06 -12.05 0.55
N ARG A 85 -14.17 -11.41 0.22
CA ARG A 85 -14.62 -11.26 -1.15
C ARG A 85 -13.65 -10.38 -1.94
N TRP A 86 -13.26 -9.25 -1.40
CA TRP A 86 -12.29 -8.34 -2.00
C TRP A 86 -10.92 -9.00 -2.22
N LYS A 87 -10.45 -9.82 -1.27
CA LYS A 87 -9.20 -10.58 -1.41
C LYS A 87 -9.24 -11.59 -2.57
N ARG A 88 -10.41 -12.14 -2.89
CA ARG A 88 -10.58 -13.07 -4.02
C ARG A 88 -10.79 -12.35 -5.37
N GLU A 89 -11.48 -11.23 -5.35
CA GLU A 89 -11.96 -10.53 -6.56
C GLU A 89 -11.08 -9.31 -6.94
N TRP A 90 -9.98 -9.06 -6.24
CA TRP A 90 -9.13 -7.89 -6.49
C TRP A 90 -8.48 -7.85 -7.87
N GLN A 91 -8.29 -9.02 -8.49
CA GLN A 91 -7.78 -9.10 -9.85
C GLN A 91 -8.95 -9.17 -10.84
N PRO A 92 -9.08 -8.22 -11.75
CA PRO A 92 -10.05 -8.34 -12.82
C PRO A 92 -9.71 -9.54 -13.70
N SER A 93 -10.75 -10.21 -14.20
CA SER A 93 -10.62 -11.35 -15.14
C SER A 93 -9.96 -10.93 -16.46
N GLU A 94 -10.10 -9.66 -16.83
CA GLU A 94 -9.49 -9.08 -18.02
C GLU A 94 -8.18 -8.38 -17.68
N ARG A 95 -7.21 -8.52 -18.57
CA ARG A 95 -5.93 -7.83 -18.44
C ARG A 95 -6.11 -6.32 -18.65
N SER A 96 -5.38 -5.51 -17.89
CA SER A 96 -5.40 -4.07 -18.13
C SER A 96 -4.97 -3.75 -19.58
N PRO A 97 -5.50 -2.69 -20.20
CA PRO A 97 -5.17 -2.32 -21.57
C PRO A 97 -3.66 -2.17 -21.82
N ILE A 98 -2.92 -1.66 -20.85
CA ILE A 98 -1.46 -1.48 -20.96
C ILE A 98 -0.74 -2.85 -20.99
N VAL A 99 -1.18 -3.81 -20.20
CA VAL A 99 -0.59 -5.16 -20.19
C VAL A 99 -0.89 -5.88 -21.51
N ALA A 100 -2.10 -5.76 -22.02
CA ALA A 100 -2.47 -6.31 -23.32
C ALA A 100 -1.61 -5.72 -24.45
N PHE A 101 -1.42 -4.40 -24.45
CA PHE A 101 -0.56 -3.68 -25.41
C PHE A 101 0.90 -4.14 -25.33
N LEU A 102 1.49 -4.26 -24.13
CA LEU A 102 2.87 -4.70 -23.97
C LEU A 102 3.09 -6.15 -24.41
N ILE A 103 2.12 -7.04 -24.19
CA ILE A 103 2.18 -8.42 -24.67
C ILE A 103 2.16 -8.45 -26.20
N GLU A 104 1.30 -7.65 -26.83
CA GLU A 104 1.22 -7.56 -28.29
C GLU A 104 2.51 -6.99 -28.89
N GLN A 105 3.09 -5.97 -28.29
CA GLN A 105 4.39 -5.46 -28.73
C GLN A 105 5.49 -6.52 -28.67
N ARG A 106 5.58 -7.28 -27.57
CA ARG A 106 6.57 -8.36 -27.44
C ARG A 106 6.38 -9.47 -28.48
N ARG A 107 5.11 -9.79 -28.81
CA ARG A 107 4.83 -10.78 -29.88
C ARG A 107 5.31 -10.30 -31.25
N ARG A 108 5.07 -9.03 -31.58
CA ARG A 108 5.52 -8.42 -32.86
C ARG A 108 7.04 -8.37 -32.96
N SER A 109 7.75 -8.00 -31.91
CA SER A 109 9.21 -7.97 -31.89
C SER A 109 9.81 -9.37 -32.13
N ARG A 110 9.24 -10.42 -31.50
CA ARG A 110 9.70 -11.80 -31.69
C ARG A 110 9.38 -12.38 -33.06
N ALA A 111 8.33 -11.89 -33.71
CA ALA A 111 7.97 -12.33 -35.09
C ALA A 111 8.81 -11.65 -36.17
N ALA A 112 9.53 -10.57 -35.82
CA ALA A 112 10.41 -9.83 -36.71
C ALA A 112 11.88 -10.27 -36.64
N GLU A 113 12.23 -11.14 -35.69
CA GLU A 113 13.54 -11.83 -35.59
C GLU A 113 13.53 -13.15 -36.35
#